data_23b1fb37f7f69d64bec2dd04972a4489
#
_entry.id   23b1fb37f7f69d64bec2dd04972a4489
#
_cell.length_a   1.000
_cell.length_b   1.000
_cell.length_c   1.000
_cell.angle_alpha   90.00
_cell.angle_beta   90.00
_cell.angle_gamma   90.00
#
_symmetry.space_group_name_H-M   'P 1'
#
loop_
_entity.id
_entity.type
_entity.pdbx_description
1 polymer ?
#
loop_
_entity_poly.entity_id
_entity_poly.type
_entity_poly.pdbx_seq_one_letter_code
_entity_poly.pdbx_strand_id
1 'polypeptide(L)'
;MPNVIAVILTYNRQELLQRCLDAVYSQTQPCSRVLVIDNASTDGTKEMLNSLQLPNLEVHVLSRNLGAAGGFNLGFRLAYQKGADFVWMMDDDVIPTPEALQRLREAEGVLKAQNTEYSYLLSAAFTEDGLATNTPVVDTSKNSIGYPDWTQLIEHGLIAIQRGTFVSILVPRATLATFGLPIASMFIWGEDTEFTLRVTRTTPGYLVGNSRVLHLRQKNGAVTILSEENPARIEYFKYSIRNNLYVAKKYSLFRQYAFLMLKDLNWLIRLLRRGQFQKAKVVMKGIIGSIGFSPRVEAADAPFDKAKATFSTFTPVRYELQAANHEMITKKPQVRMTS
;
A
#
# COMPACT_ATOMS: atom_id res chain seq x y z
N MET A 1 -0.62 -19.98 -14.17
CA MET A 1 -0.19 -19.35 -12.91
C MET A 1 -1.28 -18.38 -12.47
N PRO A 2 -1.48 -18.15 -11.16
CA PRO A 2 -2.45 -17.16 -10.69
C PRO A 2 -2.11 -15.74 -11.18
N ASN A 3 -3.16 -14.96 -11.48
CA ASN A 3 -3.03 -13.58 -11.93
C ASN A 3 -2.71 -12.64 -10.74
N VAL A 4 -1.41 -12.31 -10.56
CA VAL A 4 -0.96 -11.37 -9.54
C VAL A 4 -0.81 -9.99 -10.16
N ILE A 5 -1.56 -9.01 -9.68
CA ILE A 5 -1.43 -7.62 -10.08
C ILE A 5 -0.75 -6.84 -8.96
N ALA A 6 0.43 -6.28 -9.24
CA ALA A 6 1.08 -5.34 -8.34
C ALA A 6 0.41 -3.96 -8.45
N VAL A 7 0.24 -3.29 -7.30
CA VAL A 7 -0.27 -1.92 -7.24
C VAL A 7 0.68 -1.09 -6.40
N ILE A 8 1.17 0.00 -6.98
CA ILE A 8 2.09 0.94 -6.34
C ILE A 8 1.40 2.29 -6.25
N LEU A 9 1.31 2.84 -5.04
CA LEU A 9 0.78 4.17 -4.81
C LEU A 9 1.92 5.17 -4.72
N THR A 10 1.81 6.30 -5.43
CA THR A 10 2.83 7.37 -5.40
C THR A 10 2.21 8.76 -5.28
N TYR A 11 2.97 9.70 -4.71
CA TYR A 11 2.68 11.12 -4.67
C TYR A 11 3.95 11.96 -4.46
N ASN A 12 4.41 12.67 -5.50
CA ASN A 12 5.59 13.54 -5.45
C ASN A 12 6.85 12.84 -4.92
N ARG A 13 7.18 11.66 -5.49
CA ARG A 13 8.31 10.83 -5.07
C ARG A 13 8.94 10.08 -6.25
N GLN A 14 9.20 10.80 -7.34
CA GLN A 14 9.69 10.25 -8.60
C GLN A 14 10.86 9.26 -8.43
N GLU A 15 11.90 9.61 -7.67
CA GLU A 15 13.09 8.76 -7.49
C GLU A 15 12.81 7.48 -6.71
N LEU A 16 11.97 7.56 -5.66
CA LEU A 16 11.58 6.39 -4.87
C LEU A 16 10.72 5.45 -5.70
N LEU A 17 9.76 5.99 -6.45
CA LEU A 17 8.92 5.21 -7.36
C LEU A 17 9.76 4.47 -8.40
N GLN A 18 10.79 5.10 -8.99
CA GLN A 18 11.68 4.44 -9.93
C GLN A 18 12.37 3.22 -9.30
N ARG A 19 12.95 3.38 -8.11
CA ARG A 19 13.58 2.28 -7.35
C ARG A 19 12.58 1.16 -7.02
N CYS A 20 11.37 1.51 -6.63
CA CYS A 20 10.29 0.55 -6.36
C CYS A 20 9.92 -0.25 -7.63
N LEU A 21 9.75 0.43 -8.76
CA LEU A 21 9.45 -0.21 -10.05
C LEU A 21 10.57 -1.16 -10.46
N ASP A 22 11.83 -0.73 -10.39
CA ASP A 22 12.99 -1.58 -10.71
C ASP A 22 12.99 -2.87 -9.87
N ALA A 23 12.68 -2.77 -8.58
CA ALA A 23 12.60 -3.92 -7.68
C ALA A 23 11.39 -4.84 -7.99
N VAL A 24 10.23 -4.27 -8.35
CA VAL A 24 9.04 -5.04 -8.71
C VAL A 24 9.24 -5.77 -10.06
N TYR A 25 9.92 -5.15 -11.02
CA TYR A 25 10.22 -5.79 -12.29
C TYR A 25 11.39 -6.78 -12.22
N SER A 26 12.19 -6.74 -11.15
CA SER A 26 13.29 -7.69 -10.89
C SER A 26 12.86 -8.91 -10.07
N GLN A 27 11.55 -9.10 -9.83
CA GLN A 27 11.07 -10.25 -9.08
C GLN A 27 11.32 -11.56 -9.83
N THR A 28 11.78 -12.60 -9.12
CA THR A 28 11.97 -13.97 -9.64
C THR A 28 10.65 -14.57 -10.13
N GLN A 29 9.54 -14.19 -9.50
CA GLN A 29 8.19 -14.47 -9.97
C GLN A 29 7.55 -13.17 -10.44
N PRO A 30 7.43 -12.91 -11.76
CA PRO A 30 6.90 -11.66 -12.27
C PRO A 30 5.40 -11.51 -11.99
N CYS A 31 4.97 -10.26 -11.77
CA CYS A 31 3.57 -9.91 -11.76
C CYS A 31 3.00 -9.96 -13.19
N SER A 32 1.74 -10.34 -13.33
CA SER A 32 1.05 -10.32 -14.62
C SER A 32 0.78 -8.90 -15.13
N ARG A 33 0.68 -7.94 -14.20
CA ARG A 33 0.49 -6.51 -14.47
C ARG A 33 1.00 -5.67 -13.30
N VAL A 34 1.47 -4.47 -13.58
CA VAL A 34 1.82 -3.45 -12.58
C VAL A 34 0.93 -2.23 -12.80
N LEU A 35 0.18 -1.83 -11.78
CA LEU A 35 -0.62 -0.62 -11.76
C LEU A 35 0.08 0.42 -10.90
N VAL A 36 0.37 1.59 -11.45
CA VAL A 36 0.81 2.75 -10.68
C VAL A 36 -0.38 3.68 -10.51
N ILE A 37 -0.69 4.01 -9.26
CA ILE A 37 -1.69 5.02 -8.90
C ILE A 37 -0.94 6.28 -8.54
N ASP A 38 -0.91 7.23 -9.46
CA ASP A 38 -0.35 8.56 -9.20
C ASP A 38 -1.43 9.46 -8.58
N ASN A 39 -1.23 9.81 -7.32
CA ASN A 39 -2.17 10.56 -6.51
C ASN A 39 -2.10 12.08 -6.79
N ALA A 40 -2.06 12.47 -8.07
CA ALA A 40 -1.92 13.84 -8.58
C ALA A 40 -0.56 14.47 -8.25
N SER A 41 0.54 13.80 -8.60
CA SER A 41 1.89 14.35 -8.47
C SER A 41 2.11 15.59 -9.35
N THR A 42 3.00 16.47 -8.90
CA THR A 42 3.38 17.74 -9.54
C THR A 42 4.90 17.88 -9.73
N ASP A 43 5.65 16.78 -9.49
CA ASP A 43 7.14 16.72 -9.55
C ASP A 43 7.55 16.01 -10.81
N GLY A 44 7.67 15.89 -11.78
CA GLY A 44 8.15 15.09 -12.93
C GLY A 44 7.78 13.59 -12.90
N THR A 45 6.99 13.11 -11.93
CA THR A 45 6.59 11.69 -11.83
C THR A 45 5.86 11.21 -13.10
N LYS A 46 4.94 12.02 -13.62
CA LYS A 46 4.16 11.67 -14.82
C LYS A 46 5.04 11.57 -16.06
N GLU A 47 5.97 12.52 -16.24
CA GLU A 47 6.93 12.55 -17.34
C GLU A 47 7.85 11.35 -17.29
N MET A 48 8.36 11.01 -16.10
CA MET A 48 9.17 9.82 -15.89
C MET A 48 8.39 8.56 -16.27
N LEU A 49 7.18 8.39 -15.75
CA LEU A 49 6.35 7.21 -16.05
C LEU A 49 6.05 7.08 -17.56
N ASN A 50 5.83 8.19 -18.27
CA ASN A 50 5.61 8.17 -19.71
C ASN A 50 6.86 7.73 -20.50
N SER A 51 8.06 7.95 -19.96
CA SER A 51 9.33 7.57 -20.63
C SER A 51 9.71 6.10 -20.41
N LEU A 52 9.08 5.39 -19.48
CA LEU A 52 9.40 4.00 -19.15
C LEU A 52 8.89 3.06 -20.23
N GLN A 53 9.72 2.06 -20.58
CA GLN A 53 9.36 0.97 -21.50
C GLN A 53 9.23 -0.35 -20.74
N LEU A 54 8.34 -0.38 -19.75
CA LEU A 54 8.13 -1.55 -18.90
C LEU A 54 6.92 -2.36 -19.37
N PRO A 55 7.05 -3.69 -19.49
CA PRO A 55 5.96 -4.54 -19.97
C PRO A 55 4.80 -4.55 -18.96
N ASN A 56 3.56 -4.52 -19.45
CA ASN A 56 2.35 -4.61 -18.63
C ASN A 56 2.22 -3.53 -17.53
N LEU A 57 2.91 -2.39 -17.68
CA LEU A 57 2.74 -1.22 -16.84
C LEU A 57 1.49 -0.45 -17.29
N GLU A 58 0.65 -0.09 -16.33
CA GLU A 58 -0.51 0.77 -16.53
C GLU A 58 -0.52 1.85 -15.46
N VAL A 59 -0.63 3.10 -15.87
CA VAL A 59 -0.57 4.26 -14.98
C VAL A 59 -1.93 4.94 -14.91
N HIS A 60 -2.40 5.19 -13.69
CA HIS A 60 -3.64 5.90 -13.39
C HIS A 60 -3.32 7.18 -12.62
N VAL A 61 -3.48 8.33 -13.29
CA VAL A 61 -3.22 9.65 -12.72
C VAL A 61 -4.52 10.26 -12.22
N LEU A 62 -4.63 10.46 -10.91
CA LEU A 62 -5.79 11.12 -10.29
C LEU A 62 -5.82 12.62 -10.60
N SER A 63 -7.01 13.20 -10.73
CA SER A 63 -7.19 14.65 -10.95
C SER A 63 -6.90 15.50 -9.71
N ARG A 64 -6.84 14.89 -8.53
CA ARG A 64 -6.46 15.50 -7.25
C ARG A 64 -5.98 14.44 -6.27
N ASN A 65 -5.20 14.86 -5.27
CA ASN A 65 -4.76 13.99 -4.18
C ASN A 65 -5.96 13.57 -3.29
N LEU A 66 -6.22 12.26 -3.23
CA LEU A 66 -7.25 11.64 -2.40
C LEU A 66 -6.68 11.07 -1.08
N GLY A 67 -5.41 11.34 -0.78
CA GLY A 67 -4.69 10.70 0.33
C GLY A 67 -4.34 9.24 0.03
N ALA A 68 -3.53 8.64 0.90
CA ALA A 68 -3.13 7.24 0.74
C ALA A 68 -4.36 6.30 0.71
N ALA A 69 -5.32 6.52 1.60
CA ALA A 69 -6.54 5.72 1.66
C ALA A 69 -7.34 5.73 0.35
N GLY A 70 -7.47 6.89 -0.30
CA GLY A 70 -8.16 7.02 -1.59
C GLY A 70 -7.41 6.36 -2.73
N GLY A 71 -6.08 6.52 -2.76
CA GLY A 71 -5.21 5.88 -3.74
C GLY A 71 -5.24 4.35 -3.63
N PHE A 72 -5.09 3.80 -2.41
CA PHE A 72 -5.20 2.36 -2.16
C PHE A 72 -6.58 1.80 -2.51
N ASN A 73 -7.66 2.50 -2.15
CA ASN A 73 -9.02 2.11 -2.54
C ASN A 73 -9.16 1.97 -4.06
N LEU A 74 -8.67 2.96 -4.82
CA LEU A 74 -8.69 2.93 -6.28
C LEU A 74 -7.82 1.77 -6.81
N GLY A 75 -6.62 1.59 -6.30
CA GLY A 75 -5.69 0.55 -6.73
C GLY A 75 -6.26 -0.86 -6.53
N PHE A 76 -6.79 -1.17 -5.35
CA PHE A 76 -7.45 -2.45 -5.08
C PHE A 76 -8.67 -2.66 -5.98
N ARG A 77 -9.48 -1.63 -6.19
CA ARG A 77 -10.66 -1.66 -7.07
C ARG A 77 -10.27 -2.03 -8.50
N LEU A 78 -9.29 -1.31 -9.07
CA LEU A 78 -8.86 -1.53 -10.43
C LEU A 78 -8.23 -2.90 -10.63
N ALA A 79 -7.39 -3.35 -9.70
CA ALA A 79 -6.81 -4.68 -9.75
C ALA A 79 -7.90 -5.78 -9.65
N TYR A 80 -8.88 -5.61 -8.76
CA TYR A 80 -10.02 -6.52 -8.64
C TYR A 80 -10.84 -6.57 -9.94
N GLN A 81 -11.19 -5.43 -10.53
CA GLN A 81 -11.97 -5.33 -11.77
C GLN A 81 -11.21 -5.89 -12.98
N LYS A 82 -9.87 -5.85 -12.97
CA LYS A 82 -9.01 -6.48 -13.98
C LYS A 82 -8.80 -7.98 -13.79
N GLY A 83 -9.51 -8.60 -12.87
CA GLY A 83 -9.50 -10.05 -12.66
C GLY A 83 -8.27 -10.56 -11.91
N ALA A 84 -7.65 -9.76 -11.04
CA ALA A 84 -6.57 -10.24 -10.18
C ALA A 84 -7.06 -11.40 -9.31
N ASP A 85 -6.29 -12.50 -9.22
CA ASP A 85 -6.44 -13.52 -8.19
C ASP A 85 -5.85 -13.04 -6.87
N PHE A 86 -4.77 -12.26 -6.98
CA PHE A 86 -4.09 -11.60 -5.86
C PHE A 86 -3.71 -10.17 -6.22
N VAL A 87 -3.89 -9.26 -5.28
CA VAL A 87 -3.40 -7.89 -5.36
C VAL A 87 -2.20 -7.74 -4.43
N TRP A 88 -1.03 -7.42 -5.00
CA TRP A 88 0.17 -7.11 -4.23
C TRP A 88 0.33 -5.60 -4.14
N MET A 89 -0.05 -5.02 -2.99
CA MET A 89 -0.10 -3.58 -2.77
C MET A 89 1.10 -3.10 -1.97
N MET A 90 1.65 -1.94 -2.36
CA MET A 90 2.75 -1.28 -1.66
C MET A 90 2.80 0.23 -1.93
N ASP A 91 3.56 0.96 -1.09
CA ASP A 91 3.95 2.35 -1.31
C ASP A 91 5.18 2.45 -2.24
N ASP A 92 5.44 3.65 -2.77
CA ASP A 92 6.55 3.97 -3.66
C ASP A 92 7.94 3.93 -3.00
N ASP A 93 8.02 3.90 -1.66
CA ASP A 93 9.25 3.81 -0.88
C ASP A 93 9.54 2.39 -0.36
N VAL A 94 8.88 1.39 -0.93
CA VAL A 94 9.07 -0.03 -0.62
C VAL A 94 9.90 -0.71 -1.70
N ILE A 95 11.00 -1.34 -1.31
CA ILE A 95 11.90 -2.06 -2.21
C ILE A 95 11.87 -3.54 -1.85
N PRO A 96 11.06 -4.37 -2.55
CA PRO A 96 11.04 -5.80 -2.33
C PRO A 96 12.35 -6.47 -2.76
N THR A 97 12.81 -7.47 -1.98
CA THR A 97 13.90 -8.33 -2.44
C THR A 97 13.46 -9.13 -3.66
N PRO A 98 14.38 -9.62 -4.51
CA PRO A 98 14.02 -10.34 -5.74
C PRO A 98 13.06 -11.51 -5.55
N GLU A 99 13.10 -12.18 -4.41
CA GLU A 99 12.26 -13.34 -4.09
C GLU A 99 10.99 -12.98 -3.29
N ALA A 100 10.74 -11.71 -2.98
CA ALA A 100 9.69 -11.32 -2.03
C ALA A 100 8.31 -11.85 -2.44
N LEU A 101 7.90 -11.67 -3.69
CA LEU A 101 6.62 -12.19 -4.19
C LEU A 101 6.59 -13.72 -4.23
N GLN A 102 7.68 -14.35 -4.65
CA GLN A 102 7.79 -15.80 -4.65
C GLN A 102 7.57 -16.36 -3.24
N ARG A 103 8.20 -15.79 -2.20
CA ARG A 103 8.05 -16.22 -0.81
C ARG A 103 6.60 -16.03 -0.30
N LEU A 104 5.93 -14.95 -0.68
CA LEU A 104 4.50 -14.78 -0.38
C LEU A 104 3.66 -15.89 -1.03
N ARG A 105 3.97 -16.28 -2.26
CA ARG A 105 3.26 -17.35 -2.97
C ARG A 105 3.58 -18.75 -2.41
N GLU A 106 4.80 -19.01 -1.99
CA GLU A 106 5.18 -20.24 -1.29
C GLU A 106 4.42 -20.37 0.03
N ALA A 107 4.32 -19.26 0.80
CA ALA A 107 3.55 -19.22 2.03
C ALA A 107 2.06 -19.55 1.80
N GLU A 108 1.47 -19.03 0.73
CA GLU A 108 0.10 -19.37 0.32
C GLU A 108 -0.05 -20.86 0.04
N GLY A 109 0.94 -21.47 -0.61
CA GLY A 109 0.99 -22.93 -0.85
C GLY A 109 1.01 -23.75 0.44
N VAL A 110 1.80 -23.30 1.44
CA VAL A 110 1.85 -23.93 2.77
C VAL A 110 0.48 -23.84 3.46
N LEU A 111 -0.13 -22.66 3.49
CA LEU A 111 -1.44 -22.47 4.12
C LEU A 111 -2.52 -23.35 3.48
N LYS A 112 -2.53 -23.45 2.15
CA LYS A 112 -3.45 -24.35 1.42
C LYS A 112 -3.21 -25.83 1.77
N ALA A 113 -1.96 -26.27 1.82
CA ALA A 113 -1.60 -27.65 2.17
C ALA A 113 -2.02 -28.01 3.60
N GLN A 114 -2.02 -27.05 4.51
CA GLN A 114 -2.46 -27.18 5.89
C GLN A 114 -3.98 -26.95 6.09
N ASN A 115 -4.76 -26.73 5.00
CA ASN A 115 -6.16 -26.32 5.05
C ASN A 115 -6.42 -25.12 5.97
N THR A 116 -5.46 -24.19 6.03
CA THR A 116 -5.52 -23.01 6.87
C THR A 116 -6.05 -21.83 6.07
N GLU A 117 -7.18 -21.25 6.50
CA GLU A 117 -7.72 -20.03 5.92
C GLU A 117 -6.87 -18.83 6.29
N TYR A 118 -6.76 -17.89 5.37
CA TYR A 118 -6.04 -16.62 5.58
C TYR A 118 -6.69 -15.48 4.81
N SER A 119 -6.59 -14.26 5.34
CA SER A 119 -7.17 -13.07 4.73
C SER A 119 -6.17 -12.26 3.91
N TYR A 120 -4.91 -12.23 4.30
CA TYR A 120 -3.80 -11.58 3.58
C TYR A 120 -2.44 -12.10 4.07
N LEU A 121 -1.40 -11.83 3.27
CA LEU A 121 -0.02 -12.09 3.62
C LEU A 121 0.76 -10.77 3.64
N LEU A 122 1.68 -10.62 4.60
CA LEU A 122 2.57 -9.47 4.71
C LEU A 122 4.02 -9.89 4.58
N SER A 123 4.81 -9.10 3.86
CA SER A 123 6.28 -9.21 3.91
C SER A 123 6.82 -8.60 5.20
N ALA A 124 7.94 -9.12 5.69
CA ALA A 124 8.70 -8.51 6.77
C ALA A 124 9.45 -7.27 6.25
N ALA A 125 9.20 -6.10 6.85
CA ALA A 125 9.77 -4.84 6.43
C ALA A 125 10.96 -4.42 7.32
N PHE A 126 12.02 -3.92 6.67
CA PHE A 126 13.24 -3.48 7.33
C PHE A 126 13.67 -2.11 6.84
N THR A 127 14.39 -1.37 7.66
CA THR A 127 15.12 -0.17 7.24
C THR A 127 16.39 -0.58 6.47
N GLU A 128 17.07 0.39 5.85
CA GLU A 128 18.37 0.16 5.18
C GLU A 128 19.44 -0.33 6.18
N ASP A 129 19.36 0.07 7.46
CA ASP A 129 20.23 -0.40 8.54
C ASP A 129 19.84 -1.80 9.09
N GLY A 130 18.87 -2.47 8.48
CA GLY A 130 18.43 -3.81 8.88
C GLY A 130 17.52 -3.86 10.10
N LEU A 131 17.04 -2.72 10.61
CA LEU A 131 16.10 -2.69 11.73
C LEU A 131 14.68 -3.01 11.26
N ALA A 132 13.96 -3.86 11.99
CA ALA A 132 12.58 -4.17 11.68
C ALA A 132 11.70 -2.90 11.80
N THR A 133 10.82 -2.68 10.81
CA THR A 133 9.87 -1.57 10.78
C THR A 133 8.48 -2.07 10.41
N ASN A 134 7.45 -1.27 10.63
CA ASN A 134 6.05 -1.62 10.34
C ASN A 134 5.64 -2.99 10.88
N THR A 135 6.21 -3.38 12.01
CA THR A 135 5.96 -4.66 12.67
C THR A 135 4.47 -4.83 12.96
N PRO A 136 3.84 -5.92 12.48
CA PRO A 136 2.42 -6.16 12.68
C PRO A 136 2.09 -6.50 14.14
N VAL A 137 0.80 -6.43 14.48
CA VAL A 137 0.30 -6.95 15.75
C VAL A 137 -0.02 -8.43 15.59
N VAL A 138 0.59 -9.24 16.43
CA VAL A 138 0.40 -10.70 16.46
C VAL A 138 -1.05 -11.03 16.84
N ASP A 139 -1.60 -12.09 16.27
CA ASP A 139 -2.89 -12.64 16.69
C ASP A 139 -2.77 -13.22 18.11
N THR A 140 -3.74 -12.89 18.93
CA THR A 140 -3.80 -13.36 20.34
C THR A 140 -4.86 -14.42 20.58
N SER A 141 -5.45 -14.95 19.50
CA SER A 141 -6.39 -16.07 19.57
C SER A 141 -5.73 -17.27 20.25
N LYS A 142 -6.53 -18.00 21.02
CA LYS A 142 -6.01 -19.13 21.82
C LYS A 142 -6.44 -20.46 21.19
N ASN A 143 -5.55 -21.42 21.25
CA ASN A 143 -5.84 -22.80 20.91
C ASN A 143 -6.73 -23.49 21.98
N SER A 144 -7.11 -24.72 21.73
CA SER A 144 -8.02 -25.52 22.59
C SER A 144 -7.55 -25.73 24.03
N ILE A 145 -6.23 -25.56 24.28
CA ILE A 145 -5.62 -25.69 25.63
C ILE A 145 -5.27 -24.33 26.25
N GLY A 146 -5.70 -23.21 25.62
CA GLY A 146 -5.67 -21.87 26.20
C GLY A 146 -4.41 -21.04 25.92
N TYR A 147 -3.45 -21.53 25.12
CA TYR A 147 -2.25 -20.80 24.73
C TYR A 147 -2.45 -20.01 23.43
N PRO A 148 -1.78 -18.85 23.23
CA PRO A 148 -1.77 -18.15 21.96
C PRO A 148 -1.31 -19.04 20.81
N ASP A 149 -2.04 -19.03 19.69
CA ASP A 149 -1.85 -19.98 18.58
C ASP A 149 -0.98 -19.44 17.42
N TRP A 150 -0.50 -18.21 17.54
CA TRP A 150 0.27 -17.53 16.48
C TRP A 150 1.58 -18.25 16.10
N THR A 151 2.05 -19.18 16.93
CA THR A 151 3.27 -19.96 16.70
C THR A 151 3.06 -21.22 15.86
N GLN A 152 1.82 -21.62 15.56
CA GLN A 152 1.47 -22.89 14.94
C GLN A 152 2.23 -23.19 13.64
N LEU A 153 2.52 -22.15 12.84
CA LEU A 153 3.20 -22.28 11.55
C LEU A 153 4.59 -21.62 11.54
N ILE A 154 5.19 -21.43 12.72
CA ILE A 154 6.48 -20.74 12.84
C ILE A 154 7.62 -21.49 12.14
N GLU A 155 7.57 -22.82 12.07
CA GLU A 155 8.53 -23.65 11.32
C GLU A 155 8.55 -23.35 9.82
N HIS A 156 7.43 -22.82 9.28
CA HIS A 156 7.32 -22.35 7.91
C HIS A 156 7.63 -20.86 7.74
N GLY A 157 8.08 -20.18 8.81
CA GLY A 157 8.33 -18.75 8.82
C GLY A 157 7.05 -17.90 8.77
N LEU A 158 5.91 -18.49 9.20
CA LEU A 158 4.59 -17.83 9.20
C LEU A 158 4.16 -17.52 10.62
N ILE A 159 3.73 -16.29 10.85
CA ILE A 159 3.20 -15.81 12.13
C ILE A 159 1.81 -15.25 11.90
N ALA A 160 0.81 -15.82 12.59
CA ALA A 160 -0.56 -15.29 12.53
C ALA A 160 -0.61 -13.88 13.13
N ILE A 161 -1.22 -12.94 12.41
CA ILE A 161 -1.30 -11.53 12.78
C ILE A 161 -2.73 -11.02 12.71
N GLN A 162 -3.04 -10.11 13.64
CA GLN A 162 -4.34 -9.47 13.74
C GLN A 162 -4.40 -8.15 12.96
N ARG A 163 -3.27 -7.45 12.83
CA ARG A 163 -3.22 -6.13 12.21
C ARG A 163 -1.85 -5.88 11.57
N GLY A 164 -1.85 -5.31 10.38
CA GLY A 164 -0.65 -4.95 9.63
C GLY A 164 -0.78 -3.62 8.91
N THR A 165 0.18 -3.33 8.03
CA THR A 165 0.27 -2.10 7.23
C THR A 165 0.34 -2.43 5.74
N PHE A 166 0.09 -1.44 4.86
CA PHE A 166 0.14 -1.64 3.41
C PHE A 166 1.56 -1.48 2.81
N VAL A 167 2.60 -1.68 3.61
CA VAL A 167 4.00 -1.59 3.13
C VAL A 167 4.32 -2.67 2.07
N SER A 168 3.87 -3.90 2.25
CA SER A 168 3.90 -4.95 1.21
C SER A 168 2.89 -6.01 1.62
N ILE A 169 1.67 -5.89 1.10
CA ILE A 169 0.56 -6.77 1.43
C ILE A 169 0.05 -7.50 0.17
N LEU A 170 -0.03 -8.82 0.23
CA LEU A 170 -0.66 -9.67 -0.79
C LEU A 170 -2.06 -10.06 -0.32
N VAL A 171 -3.08 -9.57 -1.03
CA VAL A 171 -4.50 -9.76 -0.68
C VAL A 171 -5.16 -10.65 -1.72
N PRO A 172 -5.74 -11.80 -1.31
CA PRO A 172 -6.53 -12.65 -2.20
C PRO A 172 -7.79 -11.91 -2.69
N ARG A 173 -8.20 -12.20 -3.93
CA ARG A 173 -9.46 -11.70 -4.50
C ARG A 173 -10.66 -11.96 -3.61
N ALA A 174 -10.74 -13.17 -3.00
CA ALA A 174 -11.82 -13.55 -2.12
C ALA A 174 -11.95 -12.62 -0.91
N THR A 175 -10.85 -12.15 -0.33
CA THR A 175 -10.85 -11.18 0.76
C THR A 175 -11.51 -9.86 0.35
N LEU A 176 -11.15 -9.34 -0.83
CA LEU A 176 -11.76 -8.10 -1.35
C LEU A 176 -13.24 -8.28 -1.68
N ALA A 177 -13.62 -9.43 -2.23
CA ALA A 177 -15.01 -9.75 -2.54
C ALA A 177 -15.88 -9.80 -1.27
N THR A 178 -15.36 -10.40 -0.19
CA THR A 178 -16.09 -10.60 1.06
C THR A 178 -16.13 -9.34 1.92
N PHE A 179 -14.99 -8.67 2.07
CA PHE A 179 -14.83 -7.59 3.04
C PHE A 179 -14.82 -6.19 2.41
N GLY A 180 -14.81 -6.07 1.08
CA GLY A 180 -14.75 -4.79 0.38
C GLY A 180 -13.38 -4.12 0.45
N LEU A 181 -13.34 -2.85 0.05
CA LEU A 181 -12.13 -2.04 -0.13
C LEU A 181 -11.71 -1.31 1.16
N PRO A 182 -10.43 -0.85 1.27
CA PRO A 182 -10.04 0.13 2.28
C PRO A 182 -10.92 1.39 2.22
N ILE A 183 -11.18 1.99 3.37
CA ILE A 183 -12.09 3.15 3.50
C ILE A 183 -11.42 4.41 2.95
N ALA A 184 -11.76 4.82 1.73
CA ALA A 184 -11.17 5.97 1.05
C ALA A 184 -11.28 7.29 1.83
N SER A 185 -12.38 7.53 2.57
CA SER A 185 -12.61 8.76 3.34
C SER A 185 -11.71 8.89 4.59
N MET A 186 -10.91 7.89 4.91
CA MET A 186 -9.88 8.01 5.93
C MET A 186 -8.75 8.95 5.52
N PHE A 187 -8.53 9.16 4.26
CA PHE A 187 -7.54 10.01 3.64
C PHE A 187 -6.10 9.51 3.86
N ILE A 188 -5.61 9.49 5.10
CA ILE A 188 -4.26 9.00 5.46
C ILE A 188 -4.21 8.56 6.91
N TRP A 189 -3.35 7.55 7.21
CA TRP A 189 -3.07 6.98 8.54
C TRP A 189 -4.29 6.36 9.23
N GLY A 190 -4.38 5.06 9.14
CA GLY A 190 -5.39 4.24 9.80
C GLY A 190 -6.26 3.41 8.85
N GLU A 191 -6.19 3.64 7.53
CA GLU A 191 -6.88 2.85 6.49
C GLU A 191 -6.37 1.41 6.45
N ASP A 192 -5.04 1.23 6.58
CA ASP A 192 -4.36 -0.05 6.67
C ASP A 192 -4.77 -0.81 7.95
N THR A 193 -4.72 -0.11 9.06
CA THR A 193 -5.13 -0.62 10.37
C THR A 193 -6.60 -1.02 10.37
N GLU A 194 -7.48 -0.21 9.80
CA GLU A 194 -8.92 -0.51 9.72
C GLU A 194 -9.16 -1.74 8.82
N PHE A 195 -8.60 -1.73 7.62
CA PHE A 195 -8.78 -2.82 6.66
C PHE A 195 -8.28 -4.15 7.24
N THR A 196 -7.03 -4.19 7.71
CA THR A 196 -6.42 -5.42 8.23
C THR A 196 -7.15 -5.92 9.48
N LEU A 197 -7.53 -5.04 10.40
CA LEU A 197 -8.30 -5.42 11.59
C LEU A 197 -9.72 -5.90 11.23
N ARG A 198 -10.36 -5.31 10.22
CA ARG A 198 -11.70 -5.73 9.76
C ARG A 198 -11.69 -7.15 9.23
N VAL A 199 -10.74 -7.48 8.37
CA VAL A 199 -10.68 -8.81 7.74
C VAL A 199 -10.22 -9.89 8.72
N THR A 200 -9.32 -9.57 9.64
CA THR A 200 -8.79 -10.54 10.62
C THR A 200 -9.74 -10.87 11.77
N ARG A 201 -10.86 -10.19 11.89
CA ARG A 201 -11.92 -10.60 12.82
C ARG A 201 -12.55 -11.94 12.46
N THR A 202 -12.46 -12.35 11.22
CA THR A 202 -13.00 -13.62 10.73
C THR A 202 -11.90 -14.60 10.40
N THR A 203 -10.86 -14.16 9.74
CA THR A 203 -9.80 -15.00 9.19
C THR A 203 -8.44 -14.32 9.38
N PRO A 204 -7.45 -14.92 10.05
CA PRO A 204 -6.18 -14.27 10.36
C PRO A 204 -5.42 -13.84 9.09
N GLY A 205 -4.60 -12.80 9.20
CA GLY A 205 -3.51 -12.54 8.26
C GLY A 205 -2.24 -13.26 8.70
N TYR A 206 -1.23 -13.33 7.83
CA TYR A 206 0.05 -13.91 8.18
C TYR A 206 1.21 -13.00 7.79
N LEU A 207 2.14 -12.80 8.73
CA LEU A 207 3.47 -12.29 8.43
C LEU A 207 4.32 -13.43 7.86
N VAL A 208 4.92 -13.20 6.70
CA VAL A 208 5.81 -14.13 6.02
C VAL A 208 7.25 -13.67 6.25
N GLY A 209 7.93 -14.26 7.23
CA GLY A 209 9.29 -13.84 7.65
C GLY A 209 10.34 -13.96 6.56
N ASN A 210 10.15 -14.90 5.62
CA ASN A 210 11.05 -15.13 4.49
C ASN A 210 10.80 -14.18 3.30
N SER A 211 9.66 -13.48 3.25
CA SER A 211 9.41 -12.41 2.29
C SER A 211 9.88 -11.10 2.88
N ARG A 212 10.88 -10.47 2.27
CA ARG A 212 11.53 -9.28 2.83
C ARG A 212 11.43 -8.09 1.91
N VAL A 213 11.22 -6.92 2.51
CA VAL A 213 11.24 -5.64 1.80
C VAL A 213 12.03 -4.60 2.59
N LEU A 214 12.70 -3.68 1.89
CA LEU A 214 13.23 -2.47 2.50
C LEU A 214 12.15 -1.38 2.43
N HIS A 215 11.96 -0.68 3.54
CA HIS A 215 11.08 0.49 3.61
C HIS A 215 11.95 1.73 3.82
N LEU A 216 12.10 2.53 2.75
CA LEU A 216 12.99 3.69 2.69
C LEU A 216 12.39 4.90 3.41
N ARG A 217 12.31 4.82 4.74
CA ARG A 217 11.71 5.87 5.55
C ARG A 217 12.57 7.14 5.57
N GLN A 218 11.96 8.29 5.32
CA GLN A 218 12.67 9.59 5.37
C GLN A 218 13.09 10.02 6.79
N LYS A 219 12.45 9.48 7.84
CA LYS A 219 12.77 9.78 9.24
C LYS A 219 12.70 8.53 10.10
N ASN A 220 13.69 8.32 10.93
CA ASN A 220 13.70 7.28 11.95
C ASN A 220 12.80 7.66 13.15
N GLY A 221 12.05 6.70 13.68
CA GLY A 221 11.22 6.85 14.87
C GLY A 221 9.76 7.22 14.63
N ALA A 222 9.00 7.25 15.72
CA ALA A 222 7.58 7.60 15.69
C ALA A 222 7.38 9.11 15.52
N VAL A 223 6.71 9.50 14.45
CA VAL A 223 6.36 10.91 14.21
C VAL A 223 5.13 11.27 15.06
N THR A 224 5.28 12.30 15.90
CA THR A 224 4.18 12.82 16.73
C THR A 224 3.89 14.28 16.36
N ILE A 225 2.67 14.74 16.61
CA ILE A 225 2.31 16.15 16.36
C ILE A 225 3.19 17.14 17.17
N LEU A 226 3.75 16.69 18.29
CA LEU A 226 4.61 17.51 19.14
C LEU A 226 5.97 17.77 18.48
N SER A 227 6.50 16.80 17.72
CA SER A 227 7.82 16.82 17.06
C SER A 227 7.75 17.13 15.56
N GLU A 228 6.57 17.12 14.94
CA GLU A 228 6.43 17.39 13.50
C GLU A 228 6.56 18.89 13.21
N GLU A 229 7.36 19.24 12.21
CA GLU A 229 7.58 20.63 11.81
C GLU A 229 7.03 20.95 10.41
N ASN A 230 6.82 19.93 9.59
CA ASN A 230 6.27 20.12 8.25
C ASN A 230 4.77 20.50 8.32
N PRO A 231 4.38 21.72 7.84
CA PRO A 231 3.00 22.19 7.95
C PRO A 231 1.97 21.28 7.28
N ALA A 232 2.28 20.69 6.13
CA ALA A 232 1.38 19.78 5.43
C ALA A 232 1.15 18.49 6.25
N ARG A 233 2.22 17.93 6.86
CA ARG A 233 2.12 16.74 7.71
C ARG A 233 1.41 17.03 9.04
N ILE A 234 1.57 18.24 9.60
CA ILE A 234 0.83 18.66 10.81
C ILE A 234 -0.67 18.58 10.53
N GLU A 235 -1.14 19.07 9.37
CA GLU A 235 -2.56 19.00 9.01
C GLU A 235 -3.10 17.56 8.87
N TYR A 236 -2.25 16.58 8.54
CA TYR A 236 -2.66 15.16 8.43
C TYR A 236 -2.96 14.53 9.80
N PHE A 237 -2.44 15.07 10.89
CA PHE A 237 -2.73 14.53 12.24
C PHE A 237 -4.22 14.57 12.61
N LYS A 238 -5.01 15.49 12.05
CA LYS A 238 -6.47 15.47 12.26
C LYS A 238 -7.10 14.16 11.74
N TYR A 239 -6.59 13.62 10.64
CA TYR A 239 -7.04 12.32 10.10
C TYR A 239 -6.55 11.17 10.97
N SER A 240 -5.28 11.16 11.37
CA SER A 240 -4.73 10.14 12.26
C SER A 240 -5.51 10.03 13.56
N ILE A 241 -5.77 11.15 14.22
CA ILE A 241 -6.55 11.20 15.49
C ILE A 241 -7.96 10.69 15.25
N ARG A 242 -8.67 11.24 14.26
CA ARG A 242 -10.03 10.83 13.90
C ARG A 242 -10.13 9.34 13.59
N ASN A 243 -9.23 8.84 12.74
CA ASN A 243 -9.25 7.46 12.26
C ASN A 243 -8.93 6.46 13.38
N ASN A 244 -7.92 6.75 14.22
CA ASN A 244 -7.58 5.89 15.35
C ASN A 244 -8.71 5.82 16.38
N LEU A 245 -9.35 6.94 16.69
CA LEU A 245 -10.52 6.96 17.59
C LEU A 245 -11.71 6.21 16.98
N TYR A 246 -11.96 6.37 15.68
CA TYR A 246 -12.98 5.62 14.96
C TYR A 246 -12.72 4.11 15.03
N VAL A 247 -11.50 3.66 14.69
CA VAL A 247 -11.12 2.24 14.71
C VAL A 247 -11.29 1.65 16.11
N ALA A 248 -10.80 2.33 17.13
CA ALA A 248 -10.93 1.86 18.51
C ALA A 248 -12.41 1.75 18.95
N LYS A 249 -13.25 2.74 18.57
CA LYS A 249 -14.70 2.71 18.83
C LYS A 249 -15.41 1.61 18.06
N LYS A 250 -15.14 1.50 16.74
CA LYS A 250 -15.79 0.58 15.80
C LYS A 250 -15.56 -0.88 16.21
N TYR A 251 -14.37 -1.22 16.64
CA TYR A 251 -13.97 -2.59 16.95
C TYR A 251 -14.03 -2.91 18.46
N SER A 252 -14.73 -2.07 19.25
CA SER A 252 -14.96 -2.26 20.69
C SER A 252 -13.68 -2.38 21.50
N LEU A 253 -12.64 -1.66 21.11
CA LEU A 253 -11.35 -1.59 21.80
C LEU A 253 -11.41 -0.49 22.89
N PHE A 254 -12.32 -0.64 23.87
CA PHE A 254 -12.65 0.40 24.86
C PHE A 254 -11.41 0.93 25.58
N ARG A 255 -10.53 0.05 26.06
CA ARG A 255 -9.29 0.46 26.77
C ARG A 255 -8.38 1.28 25.84
N GLN A 256 -8.26 0.88 24.58
CA GLN A 256 -7.48 1.62 23.58
C GLN A 256 -8.13 2.96 23.23
N TYR A 257 -9.45 3.01 23.11
CA TYR A 257 -10.19 4.25 22.88
C TYR A 257 -9.95 5.27 24.01
N ALA A 258 -10.10 4.83 25.27
CA ALA A 258 -9.86 5.68 26.43
C ALA A 258 -8.40 6.18 26.48
N PHE A 259 -7.43 5.28 26.24
CA PHE A 259 -6.01 5.66 26.17
C PHE A 259 -5.74 6.69 25.08
N LEU A 260 -6.25 6.49 23.87
CA LEU A 260 -6.07 7.42 22.73
C LEU A 260 -6.70 8.79 23.05
N MET A 261 -7.92 8.81 23.59
CA MET A 261 -8.60 10.03 23.98
C MET A 261 -7.79 10.82 25.02
N LEU A 262 -7.32 10.14 26.06
CA LEU A 262 -6.48 10.78 27.11
C LEU A 262 -5.15 11.28 26.55
N LYS A 263 -4.51 10.51 25.68
CA LYS A 263 -3.28 10.91 24.98
C LYS A 263 -3.51 12.17 24.14
N ASP A 264 -4.58 12.22 23.36
CA ASP A 264 -4.86 13.32 22.44
C ASP A 264 -5.26 14.58 23.22
N LEU A 265 -6.01 14.46 24.32
CA LEU A 265 -6.29 15.56 25.25
C LEU A 265 -5.02 16.08 25.94
N ASN A 266 -4.10 15.19 26.35
CA ASN A 266 -2.81 15.60 26.90
C ASN A 266 -1.97 16.36 25.86
N TRP A 267 -1.95 15.90 24.58
CA TRP A 267 -1.30 16.65 23.51
C TRP A 267 -1.93 18.04 23.33
N LEU A 268 -3.26 18.14 23.33
CA LEU A 268 -3.96 19.43 23.25
C LEU A 268 -3.52 20.39 24.36
N ILE A 269 -3.53 19.94 25.60
CA ILE A 269 -3.12 20.75 26.76
C ILE A 269 -1.66 21.20 26.63
N ARG A 270 -0.75 20.27 26.26
CA ARG A 270 0.69 20.58 26.08
C ARG A 270 0.94 21.60 24.99
N LEU A 271 0.22 21.49 23.86
CA LEU A 271 0.33 22.42 22.76
C LEU A 271 -0.19 23.82 23.12
N LEU A 272 -1.33 23.91 23.83
CA LEU A 272 -1.87 25.18 24.31
C LEU A 272 -0.89 25.87 25.30
N ARG A 273 -0.31 25.12 26.25
CA ARG A 273 0.69 25.64 27.21
C ARG A 273 1.97 26.14 26.53
N ARG A 274 2.31 25.60 25.34
CA ARG A 274 3.48 26.00 24.53
C ARG A 274 3.17 27.10 23.50
N GLY A 275 1.93 27.65 23.49
CA GLY A 275 1.52 28.63 22.49
C GLY A 275 1.39 28.09 21.04
N GLN A 276 1.41 26.77 20.85
CA GLN A 276 1.34 26.12 19.53
C GLN A 276 -0.11 25.96 19.07
N PHE A 277 -0.84 27.06 18.96
CA PHE A 277 -2.29 27.09 18.73
C PHE A 277 -2.72 26.41 17.41
N GLN A 278 -1.91 26.49 16.35
CA GLN A 278 -2.23 25.82 15.08
C GLN A 278 -2.24 24.30 15.25
N LYS A 279 -1.22 23.70 15.88
CA LYS A 279 -1.19 22.27 16.18
C LYS A 279 -2.33 21.87 17.11
N ALA A 280 -2.61 22.68 18.15
CA ALA A 280 -3.73 22.45 19.06
C ALA A 280 -5.08 22.40 18.32
N LYS A 281 -5.30 23.31 17.35
CA LYS A 281 -6.49 23.31 16.49
C LYS A 281 -6.61 22.03 15.64
N VAL A 282 -5.49 21.49 15.15
CA VAL A 282 -5.46 20.22 14.39
C VAL A 282 -5.86 19.05 15.27
N VAL A 283 -5.33 18.96 16.50
CA VAL A 283 -5.72 17.91 17.48
C VAL A 283 -7.22 18.00 17.78
N MET A 284 -7.72 19.19 18.06
CA MET A 284 -9.14 19.41 18.35
C MET A 284 -10.04 19.03 17.16
N LYS A 285 -9.65 19.40 15.91
CA LYS A 285 -10.37 18.98 14.69
C LYS A 285 -10.43 17.47 14.56
N GLY A 286 -9.34 16.74 14.90
CA GLY A 286 -9.29 15.28 14.89
C GLY A 286 -10.25 14.65 15.90
N ILE A 287 -10.25 15.13 17.15
CA ILE A 287 -11.13 14.66 18.22
C ILE A 287 -12.59 14.89 17.86
N ILE A 288 -12.98 16.13 17.52
CA ILE A 288 -14.34 16.48 17.14
C ILE A 288 -14.77 15.70 15.88
N GLY A 289 -13.90 15.64 14.87
CA GLY A 289 -14.16 14.91 13.63
C GLY A 289 -14.42 13.40 13.82
N SER A 290 -13.99 12.82 14.95
CA SER A 290 -14.23 11.39 15.24
C SER A 290 -15.67 11.10 15.70
N ILE A 291 -16.38 12.10 16.23
CA ILE A 291 -17.70 11.91 16.86
C ILE A 291 -18.74 11.45 15.84
N GLY A 292 -18.81 12.09 14.69
CA GLY A 292 -19.77 11.76 13.61
C GLY A 292 -19.18 10.93 12.46
N PHE A 293 -17.92 10.51 12.56
CA PHE A 293 -17.28 9.78 11.48
C PHE A 293 -17.79 8.33 11.42
N SER A 294 -18.60 8.04 10.41
CA SER A 294 -19.18 6.71 10.15
C SER A 294 -19.08 6.39 8.66
N PRO A 295 -17.86 6.12 8.17
CA PRO A 295 -17.63 5.87 6.76
C PRO A 295 -18.21 4.52 6.33
N ARG A 296 -18.59 4.43 5.05
CA ARG A 296 -19.01 3.16 4.43
C ARG A 296 -17.82 2.44 3.82
N VAL A 297 -17.82 1.11 3.91
CA VAL A 297 -16.94 0.25 3.15
C VAL A 297 -17.55 0.08 1.75
N GLU A 298 -16.76 0.31 0.72
CA GLU A 298 -17.19 0.15 -0.67
C GLU A 298 -16.93 -1.28 -1.13
N ALA A 299 -17.84 -1.86 -1.89
CA ALA A 299 -17.65 -3.17 -2.52
C ALA A 299 -16.55 -3.08 -3.60
N ALA A 300 -15.79 -4.17 -3.79
CA ALA A 300 -14.65 -4.19 -4.71
C ALA A 300 -15.06 -4.08 -6.19
N ASP A 301 -16.24 -4.55 -6.54
CA ASP A 301 -16.84 -4.47 -7.88
C ASP A 301 -17.59 -3.16 -8.16
N ALA A 302 -17.87 -2.36 -7.12
CA ALA A 302 -18.57 -1.09 -7.28
C ALA A 302 -17.78 -0.12 -8.19
N PRO A 303 -18.43 0.68 -9.03
CA PRO A 303 -17.76 1.68 -9.86
C PRO A 303 -17.07 2.74 -8.99
N PHE A 304 -15.98 3.31 -9.51
CA PHE A 304 -15.34 4.45 -8.87
C PHE A 304 -16.25 5.68 -8.92
N ASP A 305 -16.40 6.35 -7.79
CA ASP A 305 -17.23 7.55 -7.69
C ASP A 305 -16.56 8.76 -8.36
N LYS A 306 -16.96 9.06 -9.58
CA LYS A 306 -16.43 10.17 -10.37
C LYS A 306 -16.71 11.55 -9.77
N ALA A 307 -17.66 11.66 -8.86
CA ALA A 307 -17.90 12.92 -8.13
C ALA A 307 -16.78 13.21 -7.11
N LYS A 308 -16.09 12.18 -6.61
CA LYS A 308 -14.95 12.34 -5.70
C LYS A 308 -13.70 12.79 -6.43
N ALA A 309 -13.39 12.19 -7.58
CA ALA A 309 -12.28 12.55 -8.47
C ALA A 309 -12.48 11.88 -9.83
N THR A 310 -11.71 12.30 -10.81
CA THR A 310 -11.50 11.57 -12.07
C THR A 310 -10.07 11.08 -12.13
N PHE A 311 -9.77 10.16 -13.04
CA PHE A 311 -8.40 9.75 -13.35
C PHE A 311 -8.24 9.56 -14.85
N SER A 312 -7.05 9.82 -15.35
CA SER A 312 -6.61 9.46 -16.69
C SER A 312 -5.77 8.18 -16.61
N THR A 313 -5.89 7.35 -17.65
CA THR A 313 -5.10 6.10 -17.74
C THR A 313 -4.23 6.16 -18.96
N PHE A 314 -2.98 5.75 -18.84
CA PHE A 314 -2.11 5.51 -19.98
C PHE A 314 -1.23 4.28 -19.74
N THR A 315 -0.83 3.66 -20.85
CA THR A 315 0.20 2.62 -20.88
C THR A 315 1.38 3.22 -21.60
N PRO A 316 2.58 3.26 -21.00
CA PRO A 316 3.77 3.74 -21.71
C PRO A 316 3.97 2.95 -23.00
N VAL A 317 4.04 3.64 -24.14
CA VAL A 317 4.08 3.01 -25.46
C VAL A 317 5.45 2.37 -25.65
N ARG A 318 5.50 1.06 -25.92
CA ARG A 318 6.67 0.48 -26.58
C ARG A 318 6.82 1.17 -27.94
N TYR A 319 7.86 1.95 -28.13
CA TYR A 319 8.35 2.22 -29.46
C TYR A 319 8.87 0.87 -29.99
N GLU A 320 8.06 0.16 -30.76
CA GLU A 320 8.57 -0.82 -31.69
C GLU A 320 9.53 -0.03 -32.59
N LEU A 321 10.83 -0.22 -32.39
CA LEU A 321 11.83 0.14 -33.35
C LEU A 321 11.36 -0.58 -34.62
N GLN A 322 10.73 0.18 -35.53
CA GLN A 322 10.48 -0.27 -36.89
C GLN A 322 11.84 -0.72 -37.43
N ALA A 323 11.99 -2.02 -37.59
CA ALA A 323 13.01 -2.63 -38.41
C ALA A 323 12.71 -2.28 -39.90
N ALA A 324 12.59 -0.99 -40.18
CA ALA A 324 12.44 -0.42 -41.49
C ALA A 324 13.66 0.49 -41.68
N ASN A 325 14.67 -0.04 -42.30
CA ASN A 325 15.69 0.58 -43.12
C ASN A 325 17.06 -0.09 -42.98
N HIS A 326 17.08 -1.43 -43.08
CA HIS A 326 18.36 -2.10 -43.37
C HIS A 326 18.46 -2.53 -44.88
N GLU A 327 17.52 -2.09 -45.75
CA GLU A 327 17.54 -2.41 -47.16
C GLU A 327 18.02 -1.29 -48.12
N MET A 328 18.53 -0.18 -47.60
CA MET A 328 18.94 0.95 -48.46
C MET A 328 20.45 1.26 -48.50
N ILE A 329 21.34 0.37 -48.07
CA ILE A 329 22.80 0.59 -48.16
C ILE A 329 23.52 -0.59 -48.86
N THR A 330 22.92 -1.21 -49.89
CA THR A 330 23.64 -2.16 -50.76
C THR A 330 23.39 -1.95 -52.24
N LYS A 331 23.30 -0.70 -52.71
CA LYS A 331 23.45 -0.41 -54.11
C LYS A 331 24.81 0.27 -54.33
N LYS A 332 25.86 -0.55 -54.61
CA LYS A 332 27.10 -0.08 -55.21
C LYS A 332 26.81 0.53 -56.61
N PRO A 333 27.36 1.70 -56.95
CA PRO A 333 27.28 2.21 -58.30
C PRO A 333 28.15 1.34 -59.22
N GLN A 334 27.53 0.79 -60.25
CA GLN A 334 28.27 0.22 -61.37
C GLN A 334 28.93 1.34 -62.18
N VAL A 335 30.26 1.37 -62.15
CA VAL A 335 31.05 2.19 -63.11
C VAL A 335 31.03 1.52 -64.46
N ARG A 336 30.39 2.14 -65.45
CA ARG A 336 30.52 1.80 -66.88
C ARG A 336 31.85 2.36 -67.36
N MET A 337 32.78 1.47 -67.66
CA MET A 337 33.89 1.82 -68.56
C MET A 337 33.34 1.76 -70.03
N THR A 338 33.44 2.84 -70.75
CA THR A 338 33.39 2.91 -72.19
C THR A 338 34.78 3.01 -72.77
N SER A 339 35.08 2.08 -73.66
CA SER A 339 36.27 2.06 -74.53
C SER A 339 36.37 3.25 -75.45
#